data_00f98c84a2d4888444cad56b4425ef76
#
_entry.id   00f98c84a2d4888444cad56b4425ef76
#
_cell.length_a   1.000
_cell.length_b   1.000
_cell.length_c   1.000
_cell.angle_alpha   90.00
_cell.angle_beta   90.00
_cell.angle_gamma   90.00
#
_symmetry.space_group_name_H-M   'P 1'
#
loop_
_entity.id
_entity.type
_entity.pdbx_description
1 polymer ?
#
loop_
_entity_poly.entity_id
_entity_poly.type
_entity_poly.pdbx_seq_one_letter_code
_entity_poly.pdbx_strand_id
1 'polypeptide(L)'
;MTEVKQEGKSHKEKRKEYTYNKLKGLGQEIIEEIEKQKVPSIRVPSRGTGNIVYDDAKRYYVLGDRYGRRSLGNVKQIRKLGQMVYVANFCKDLVAREKTATIREMYYVSEGWGISFKTQQESNIVGEDLEVTLGTTREDLGLMPEEDGASV
;
A
#
# COMPACT_ATOMS: atom_id res chain seq x y z
N MET A 1 -8.77 25.72 34.65
CA MET A 1 -8.05 25.48 33.38
C MET A 1 -7.27 24.19 33.52
N THR A 2 -7.81 23.14 33.03
CA THR A 2 -7.10 21.89 32.91
C THR A 2 -6.28 21.95 31.62
N GLU A 3 -4.99 22.15 31.73
CA GLU A 3 -4.07 21.87 30.64
C GLU A 3 -4.16 20.38 30.35
N VAL A 4 -4.82 20.03 29.26
CA VAL A 4 -4.70 18.69 28.67
C VAL A 4 -3.26 18.59 28.21
N LYS A 5 -2.42 17.95 29.02
CA LYS A 5 -1.13 17.48 28.56
C LYS A 5 -1.40 16.57 27.38
N GLN A 6 -1.15 17.06 26.18
CA GLN A 6 -0.95 16.18 25.03
C GLN A 6 0.30 15.37 25.36
N GLU A 7 0.09 14.23 25.97
CA GLU A 7 1.14 13.22 26.08
C GLU A 7 1.60 12.95 24.65
N GLY A 8 2.86 13.23 24.38
CA GLY A 8 3.42 13.08 23.05
C GLY A 8 3.27 11.62 22.61
N LYS A 9 2.51 11.39 21.53
CA LYS A 9 2.40 10.07 20.92
C LYS A 9 3.79 9.49 20.69
N SER A 10 3.96 8.21 20.98
CA SER A 10 5.23 7.52 20.70
C SER A 10 5.53 7.56 19.19
N HIS A 11 6.80 7.42 18.84
CA HIS A 11 7.21 7.38 17.41
C HIS A 11 6.46 6.28 16.64
N LYS A 12 6.21 5.13 17.27
CA LYS A 12 5.46 4.02 16.71
C LYS A 12 4.00 4.41 16.44
N GLU A 13 3.35 5.12 17.37
CA GLU A 13 1.97 5.58 17.22
C GLU A 13 1.83 6.60 16.09
N LYS A 14 2.80 7.51 15.95
CA LYS A 14 2.83 8.49 14.86
C LYS A 14 2.98 7.81 13.49
N ARG A 15 3.83 6.78 13.39
CA ARG A 15 4.00 6.00 12.15
C ARG A 15 2.72 5.24 11.80
N LYS A 16 2.09 4.61 12.78
CA LYS A 16 0.80 3.93 12.63
C LYS A 16 -0.27 4.87 12.10
N GLU A 17 -0.42 6.04 12.73
CA GLU A 17 -1.39 7.05 12.33
C GLU A 17 -1.11 7.58 10.91
N TYR A 18 0.14 7.83 10.59
CA TYR A 18 0.57 8.25 9.26
C TYR A 18 0.19 7.21 8.20
N THR A 19 0.51 5.95 8.42
CA THR A 19 0.20 4.85 7.50
C THR A 19 -1.31 4.68 7.34
N TYR A 20 -2.06 4.68 8.43
CA TYR A 20 -3.51 4.58 8.41
C TYR A 20 -4.15 5.70 7.59
N ASN A 21 -3.70 6.94 7.80
CA ASN A 21 -4.20 8.10 7.06
C ASN A 21 -3.85 8.03 5.56
N LYS A 22 -2.69 7.50 5.21
CA LYS A 22 -2.31 7.27 3.80
C LYS A 22 -3.23 6.25 3.13
N LEU A 23 -3.53 5.14 3.79
CA LEU A 23 -4.43 4.11 3.29
C LEU A 23 -5.86 4.65 3.13
N LYS A 24 -6.34 5.36 4.13
CA LYS A 24 -7.66 6.02 4.10
C LYS A 24 -7.75 7.06 2.98
N GLY A 25 -6.70 7.85 2.80
CA GLY A 25 -6.60 8.88 1.77
C GLY A 25 -6.70 8.30 0.37
N LEU A 26 -6.07 7.16 0.12
CA LEU A 26 -6.16 6.46 -1.17
C LEU A 26 -7.61 6.10 -1.52
N GLY A 27 -8.35 5.54 -0.57
CA GLY A 27 -9.77 5.22 -0.76
C GLY A 27 -10.63 6.47 -0.99
N GLN A 28 -10.36 7.54 -0.25
CA GLN A 28 -11.08 8.81 -0.38
C GLN A 28 -10.85 9.46 -1.75
N GLU A 29 -9.63 9.44 -2.27
CA GLU A 29 -9.33 9.94 -3.61
C GLU A 29 -10.12 9.21 -4.70
N ILE A 30 -10.23 7.89 -4.60
CA ILE A 30 -11.03 7.09 -5.53
C ILE A 30 -12.49 7.48 -5.45
N ILE A 31 -13.06 7.62 -4.25
CA ILE A 31 -14.45 8.02 -4.06
C ILE A 31 -14.71 9.41 -4.62
N GLU A 32 -13.81 10.37 -4.38
CA GLU A 32 -13.93 11.73 -4.91
C GLU A 32 -13.91 11.76 -6.44
N GLU A 33 -13.07 10.95 -7.08
CA GLU A 33 -13.06 10.84 -8.53
C GLU A 33 -14.39 10.30 -9.08
N ILE A 34 -14.97 9.29 -8.41
CA ILE A 34 -16.29 8.74 -8.77
C ILE A 34 -17.39 9.80 -8.60
N GLU A 35 -17.39 10.55 -7.52
CA GLU A 35 -18.36 11.61 -7.25
C GLU A 35 -18.28 12.74 -8.29
N LYS A 36 -17.08 13.03 -8.78
CA LYS A 36 -16.86 13.99 -9.87
C LYS A 36 -17.12 13.41 -11.27
N GLN A 37 -17.67 12.19 -11.36
CA GLN A 37 -17.92 11.47 -12.61
C GLN A 37 -16.65 11.26 -13.45
N LYS A 38 -15.51 11.15 -12.79
CA LYS A 38 -14.22 10.78 -13.40
C LYS A 38 -13.99 9.28 -13.28
N VAL A 39 -13.19 8.75 -14.19
CA VAL A 39 -12.77 7.35 -14.11
C VAL A 39 -11.70 7.22 -13.01
N PRO A 40 -11.94 6.41 -11.96
CA PRO A 40 -10.96 6.25 -10.91
C PRO A 40 -9.64 5.67 -11.42
N SER A 41 -8.54 6.23 -10.93
CA SER A 41 -7.21 5.72 -11.25
C SER A 41 -6.25 5.94 -10.08
N ILE A 42 -5.24 5.09 -9.99
CA ILE A 42 -4.14 5.22 -9.04
C ILE A 42 -2.85 5.40 -9.82
N ARG A 43 -2.07 6.41 -9.46
CA ARG A 43 -0.71 6.60 -9.98
C ARG A 43 0.25 5.74 -9.18
N VAL A 44 0.98 4.88 -9.85
CA VAL A 44 1.96 4.00 -9.22
C VAL A 44 3.35 4.35 -9.74
N PRO A 45 4.30 4.74 -8.88
CA PRO A 45 5.68 4.97 -9.30
C PRO A 45 6.26 3.75 -9.99
N SER A 46 6.92 3.97 -11.13
CA SER A 46 7.60 2.88 -11.84
C SER A 46 8.84 2.44 -11.06
N ARG A 47 8.99 1.15 -10.86
CA ARG A 47 10.14 0.53 -10.20
C ARG A 47 11.19 0.03 -11.18
N GLY A 48 11.01 0.28 -12.48
CA GLY A 48 11.97 -0.11 -13.51
C GLY A 48 13.30 0.63 -13.37
N THR A 49 14.39 0.00 -13.85
CA THR A 49 15.75 0.57 -13.79
C THR A 49 15.85 1.95 -14.44
N GLY A 50 15.05 2.22 -15.48
CA GLY A 50 14.99 3.52 -16.13
C GLY A 50 14.38 4.64 -15.28
N ASN A 51 13.80 4.33 -14.12
CA ASN A 51 13.23 5.29 -13.17
C ASN A 51 14.02 5.39 -11.86
N ILE A 52 15.23 4.86 -11.82
CA ILE A 52 16.11 4.96 -10.66
C ILE A 52 17.08 6.10 -10.90
N VAL A 53 17.06 7.11 -10.02
CA VAL A 53 17.93 8.28 -10.08
C VAL A 53 18.70 8.43 -8.77
N TYR A 54 19.92 8.96 -8.88
CA TYR A 54 20.74 9.25 -7.71
C TYR A 54 20.35 10.62 -7.12
N ASP A 55 20.05 10.64 -5.83
CA ASP A 55 19.74 11.87 -5.10
C ASP A 55 21.00 12.35 -4.35
N ASP A 56 21.60 13.42 -4.83
CA ASP A 56 22.84 13.97 -4.26
C ASP A 56 22.67 14.47 -2.82
N ALA A 57 21.50 14.97 -2.47
CA ALA A 57 21.21 15.45 -1.12
C ALA A 57 21.10 14.32 -0.12
N LYS A 58 20.46 13.23 -0.52
CA LYS A 58 20.25 12.02 0.32
C LYS A 58 21.40 11.03 0.22
N ARG A 59 22.23 11.15 -0.82
CA ARG A 59 23.37 10.26 -1.12
C ARG A 59 22.99 8.78 -1.33
N TYR A 60 21.79 8.52 -1.88
CA TYR A 60 21.38 7.18 -2.29
C TYR A 60 20.45 7.25 -3.51
N TYR A 61 20.19 6.09 -4.11
CA TYR A 61 19.29 5.99 -5.24
C TYR A 61 17.83 6.04 -4.79
N VAL A 62 17.01 6.80 -5.52
CA VAL A 62 15.58 6.94 -5.30
C VAL A 62 14.81 6.70 -6.61
N LEU A 63 13.49 6.51 -6.49
CA LEU A 63 12.63 6.47 -7.66
C LEU A 63 12.50 7.88 -8.26
N GLY A 64 12.54 7.98 -9.59
CA GLY A 64 12.33 9.22 -10.33
C GLY A 64 10.86 9.53 -10.56
N ASP A 65 10.58 10.31 -11.61
CA ASP A 65 9.25 10.89 -11.87
C ASP A 65 8.35 10.04 -12.78
N ARG A 66 8.77 8.86 -13.14
CA ARG A 66 7.99 7.98 -14.02
C ARG A 66 6.91 7.24 -13.24
N TYR A 67 5.69 7.28 -13.76
CA TYR A 67 4.53 6.66 -13.16
C TYR A 67 3.79 5.77 -14.15
N GLY A 68 3.29 4.64 -13.68
CA GLY A 68 2.21 3.91 -14.31
C GLY A 68 0.86 4.32 -13.73
N ARG A 69 -0.21 4.03 -14.43
CA ARG A 69 -1.58 4.21 -13.92
C ARG A 69 -2.30 2.89 -13.85
N ARG A 70 -3.05 2.70 -12.77
CA ARG A 70 -4.04 1.63 -12.63
C ARG A 70 -5.41 2.29 -12.71
N SER A 71 -6.14 2.07 -13.79
CA SER A 71 -7.38 2.79 -14.10
C SER A 71 -8.52 1.84 -14.39
N LEU A 72 -9.73 2.17 -13.94
CA LEU A 72 -10.96 1.47 -14.35
C LEU A 72 -11.33 1.72 -15.81
N GLY A 73 -10.79 2.76 -16.43
CA GLY A 73 -10.96 3.02 -17.86
C GLY A 73 -10.17 2.10 -18.79
N ASN A 74 -9.30 1.26 -18.26
CA ASN A 74 -8.49 0.33 -19.01
C ASN A 74 -8.77 -1.11 -18.55
N VAL A 75 -9.33 -1.93 -19.42
CA VAL A 75 -9.72 -3.32 -19.11
C VAL A 75 -8.56 -4.15 -18.55
N LYS A 76 -7.35 -3.95 -19.06
CA LYS A 76 -6.16 -4.66 -18.57
C LYS A 76 -5.75 -4.26 -17.15
N GLN A 77 -6.19 -3.10 -16.69
CA GLN A 77 -5.80 -2.55 -15.40
C GLN A 77 -6.90 -2.60 -14.34
N ILE A 78 -8.14 -2.86 -14.73
CA ILE A 78 -9.27 -2.98 -13.79
C ILE A 78 -8.96 -3.96 -12.67
N ARG A 79 -8.43 -5.12 -13.02
CA ARG A 79 -8.06 -6.16 -12.06
C ARG A 79 -7.00 -5.67 -11.07
N LYS A 80 -5.96 -5.01 -11.56
CA LYS A 80 -4.87 -4.49 -10.74
C LYS A 80 -5.36 -3.39 -9.79
N LEU A 81 -6.19 -2.47 -10.27
CA LEU A 81 -6.80 -1.45 -9.42
C LEU A 81 -7.66 -2.07 -8.32
N GLY A 82 -8.53 -3.01 -8.68
CA GLY A 82 -9.37 -3.70 -7.72
C GLY A 82 -8.55 -4.44 -6.65
N GLN A 83 -7.50 -5.14 -7.06
CA GLN A 83 -6.58 -5.80 -6.14
C GLN A 83 -5.88 -4.81 -5.20
N MET A 84 -5.42 -3.66 -5.70
CA MET A 84 -4.82 -2.62 -4.86
C MET A 84 -5.79 -2.09 -3.81
N VAL A 85 -7.05 -1.89 -4.16
CA VAL A 85 -8.09 -1.43 -3.23
C VAL A 85 -8.35 -2.49 -2.15
N TYR A 86 -8.46 -3.76 -2.51
CA TYR A 86 -8.62 -4.86 -1.54
C TYR A 86 -7.42 -4.95 -0.60
N VAL A 87 -6.20 -4.88 -1.13
CA VAL A 87 -4.97 -4.92 -0.32
C VAL A 87 -4.90 -3.71 0.60
N ALA A 88 -5.22 -2.51 0.11
CA ALA A 88 -5.24 -1.30 0.93
C ALA A 88 -6.24 -1.42 2.09
N ASN A 89 -7.43 -1.97 1.84
CA ASN A 89 -8.42 -2.21 2.89
C ASN A 89 -7.94 -3.26 3.90
N PHE A 90 -7.33 -4.34 3.43
CA PHE A 90 -6.76 -5.37 4.28
C PHE A 90 -5.66 -4.80 5.20
N CYS A 91 -4.73 -4.02 4.65
CA CYS A 91 -3.68 -3.36 5.41
C CYS A 91 -4.23 -2.32 6.38
N LYS A 92 -5.26 -1.57 5.99
CA LYS A 92 -5.94 -0.61 6.87
C LYS A 92 -6.49 -1.30 8.12
N ASP A 93 -7.11 -2.44 7.96
CA ASP A 93 -7.61 -3.22 9.08
C ASP A 93 -6.49 -3.76 9.97
N LEU A 94 -5.40 -4.24 9.39
CA LEU A 94 -4.22 -4.69 10.15
C LEU A 94 -3.65 -3.55 11.00
N VAL A 95 -3.44 -2.39 10.38
CA VAL A 95 -2.89 -1.22 11.08
C VAL A 95 -3.82 -0.75 12.19
N ALA A 96 -5.13 -0.68 11.94
CA ALA A 96 -6.12 -0.25 12.93
C ALA A 96 -6.20 -1.19 14.13
N ARG A 97 -6.05 -2.51 13.90
CA ARG A 97 -6.13 -3.54 14.93
C ARG A 97 -4.77 -3.87 15.56
N GLU A 98 -3.70 -3.22 15.10
CA GLU A 98 -2.32 -3.52 15.53
C GLU A 98 -1.94 -4.99 15.35
N LYS A 99 -2.42 -5.57 14.25
CA LYS A 99 -2.12 -6.94 13.84
C LYS A 99 -1.19 -6.94 12.64
N THR A 100 -0.55 -8.06 12.44
CA THR A 100 0.30 -8.32 11.28
C THR A 100 -0.16 -9.58 10.56
N ALA A 101 0.14 -9.66 9.28
CA ALA A 101 -0.08 -10.85 8.47
C ALA A 101 1.10 -11.03 7.52
N THR A 102 1.36 -12.26 7.13
CA THR A 102 2.31 -12.52 6.05
C THR A 102 1.65 -12.27 4.70
N ILE A 103 2.46 -12.08 3.66
CA ILE A 103 1.93 -11.97 2.28
C ILE A 103 1.22 -13.25 1.87
N ARG A 104 1.69 -14.39 2.33
CA ARG A 104 1.03 -15.68 2.10
C ARG A 104 -0.35 -15.75 2.73
N GLU A 105 -0.50 -15.29 3.97
CA GLU A 105 -1.80 -15.19 4.63
C GLU A 105 -2.75 -14.27 3.85
N MET A 106 -2.26 -13.13 3.39
CA MET A 106 -3.02 -12.22 2.53
C MET A 106 -3.46 -12.92 1.23
N TYR A 107 -2.59 -13.70 0.62
CA TYR A 107 -2.92 -14.49 -0.57
C TYR A 107 -4.09 -15.45 -0.30
N TYR A 108 -4.07 -16.17 0.81
CA TYR A 108 -5.17 -17.07 1.18
C TYR A 108 -6.46 -16.30 1.50
N VAL A 109 -6.37 -15.20 2.21
CA VAL A 109 -7.54 -14.35 2.49
C VAL A 109 -8.16 -13.81 1.22
N SER A 110 -7.35 -13.52 0.21
CA SER A 110 -7.81 -13.01 -1.08
C SER A 110 -8.76 -13.93 -1.84
N GLU A 111 -8.74 -15.23 -1.52
CA GLU A 111 -9.67 -16.20 -2.12
C GLU A 111 -11.13 -15.86 -1.83
N GLY A 112 -11.39 -15.18 -0.72
CA GLY A 112 -12.70 -14.66 -0.35
C GLY A 112 -13.06 -13.30 -0.94
N TRP A 113 -12.13 -12.66 -1.68
CA TRP A 113 -12.39 -11.38 -2.33
C TRP A 113 -13.08 -11.56 -3.69
N GLY A 114 -13.79 -10.53 -4.14
CA GLY A 114 -14.35 -10.53 -5.49
C GLY A 114 -13.30 -10.58 -6.59
N ILE A 115 -12.08 -10.14 -6.31
CA ILE A 115 -10.92 -10.22 -7.20
C ILE A 115 -9.78 -10.87 -6.41
N SER A 116 -9.57 -12.16 -6.62
CA SER A 116 -8.51 -12.91 -5.95
C SER A 116 -7.19 -12.86 -6.72
N PHE A 117 -6.10 -13.19 -6.05
CA PHE A 117 -4.80 -13.39 -6.71
C PHE A 117 -4.74 -14.79 -7.35
N LYS A 118 -4.14 -14.87 -8.53
CA LYS A 118 -3.89 -16.14 -9.21
C LYS A 118 -2.69 -16.87 -8.64
N THR A 119 -1.68 -16.12 -8.19
CA THR A 119 -0.44 -16.62 -7.62
C THR A 119 0.00 -15.75 -6.45
N GLN A 120 0.84 -16.32 -5.59
CA GLN A 120 1.45 -15.55 -4.51
C GLN A 120 2.35 -14.42 -5.04
N GLN A 121 2.99 -14.62 -6.18
CA GLN A 121 3.80 -13.59 -6.82
C GLN A 121 2.95 -12.38 -7.21
N GLU A 122 1.73 -12.58 -7.69
CA GLU A 122 0.80 -11.49 -7.99
C GLU A 122 0.50 -10.68 -6.73
N SER A 123 0.27 -11.33 -5.58
CA SER A 123 0.06 -10.64 -4.31
C SER A 123 1.29 -9.85 -3.86
N ASN A 124 2.49 -10.37 -4.08
CA ASN A 124 3.73 -9.67 -3.80
C ASN A 124 3.85 -8.38 -4.62
N ILE A 125 3.56 -8.45 -5.92
CA ILE A 125 3.64 -7.30 -6.84
C ILE A 125 2.66 -6.20 -6.41
N VAL A 126 1.43 -6.56 -6.07
CA VAL A 126 0.43 -5.59 -5.62
C VAL A 126 0.82 -4.95 -4.29
N GLY A 127 1.36 -5.74 -3.36
CA GLY A 127 1.88 -5.22 -2.09
C GLY A 127 3.03 -4.22 -2.29
N GLU A 128 3.94 -4.52 -3.20
CA GLU A 128 5.04 -3.61 -3.57
C GLU A 128 4.54 -2.34 -4.27
N ASP A 129 3.56 -2.45 -5.15
CA ASP A 129 2.93 -1.30 -5.80
C ASP A 129 2.27 -0.38 -4.77
N LEU A 130 1.59 -0.94 -3.79
CA LEU A 130 0.99 -0.17 -2.70
C LEU A 130 2.05 0.53 -1.84
N GLU A 131 3.11 -0.16 -1.51
CA GLU A 131 4.24 0.36 -0.74
C GLU A 131 4.84 1.60 -1.40
N VAL A 132 5.15 1.54 -2.69
CA VAL A 132 5.73 2.69 -3.42
C VAL A 132 4.69 3.81 -3.65
N THR A 133 3.43 3.46 -3.85
CA THR A 133 2.34 4.44 -4.05
C THR A 133 2.13 5.29 -2.81
N LEU A 134 2.16 4.67 -1.64
CA LEU A 134 1.94 5.34 -0.36
C LEU A 134 3.22 5.91 0.26
N GLY A 135 4.39 5.53 -0.25
CA GLY A 135 5.68 5.93 0.34
C GLY A 135 5.91 5.36 1.73
N THR A 136 5.40 4.16 2.00
CA THR A 136 5.54 3.44 3.27
C THR A 136 6.28 2.12 3.07
N THR A 137 6.63 1.45 4.15
CA THR A 137 7.22 0.11 4.11
C THR A 137 6.16 -0.97 4.28
N ARG A 138 6.44 -2.19 3.87
CA ARG A 138 5.54 -3.33 4.09
C ARG A 138 5.26 -3.56 5.57
N GLU A 139 6.28 -3.44 6.40
CA GLU A 139 6.15 -3.58 7.86
C GLU A 139 5.17 -2.55 8.43
N ASP A 140 5.24 -1.31 7.96
CA ASP A 140 4.29 -0.25 8.37
C ASP A 140 2.85 -0.56 7.91
N LEU A 141 2.69 -1.26 6.79
CA LEU A 141 1.40 -1.75 6.31
C LEU A 141 0.89 -2.99 7.07
N GLY A 142 1.68 -3.53 7.98
CA GLY A 142 1.35 -4.76 8.72
C GLY A 142 1.67 -6.05 7.96
N LEU A 143 2.33 -5.97 6.81
CA LEU A 143 2.71 -7.13 6.01
C LEU A 143 4.13 -7.56 6.36
N MET A 144 4.25 -8.74 6.98
CA MET A 144 5.53 -9.30 7.37
C MET A 144 6.06 -10.26 6.30
N PRO A 145 7.38 -10.34 6.15
CA PRO A 145 7.98 -11.37 5.31
C PRO A 145 7.63 -12.75 5.88
N GLU A 146 7.57 -13.75 4.98
CA GLU A 146 7.49 -15.13 5.45
C GLU A 146 8.78 -15.49 6.17
N GLU A 147 8.62 -16.14 7.31
CA GLU A 147 9.76 -16.82 7.89
C GLU A 147 10.18 -17.92 6.92
N ASP A 148 11.44 -17.89 6.49
CA ASP A 148 12.02 -19.00 5.76
C ASP A 148 11.89 -20.24 6.65
N GLY A 149 11.03 -21.17 6.27
CA GLY A 149 10.83 -22.42 7.01
C GLY A 149 12.04 -23.36 7.00
N ALA A 150 13.20 -22.83 6.67
CA ALA A 150 14.45 -23.56 6.51
C ALA A 150 15.32 -23.54 7.75
N SER A 151 14.91 -22.89 8.79
CA SER A 151 15.69 -22.91 10.01
C SER A 151 15.39 -24.14 10.83
N VAL A 152 15.99 -25.17 10.49
CA VAL A 152 16.20 -26.25 11.47
C VAL A 152 17.69 -26.49 11.56
#